data_333dcee2a3aa2ca30af823f504312399
#
_entry.id   333dcee2a3aa2ca30af823f504312399
#
_cell.length_a   1.000
_cell.length_b   1.000
_cell.length_c   1.000
_cell.angle_alpha   90.00
_cell.angle_beta   90.00
_cell.angle_gamma   90.00
#
_symmetry.space_group_name_H-M   'P 1'
#
loop_
_entity.id
_entity.type
_entity.pdbx_description
1 polymer ?
#
loop_
_entity_poly.entity_id
_entity_poly.type
_entity_poly.pdbx_seq_one_letter_code
_entity_poly.pdbx_strand_id
1 'polypeptide(L)'
;DRLLLQVTTEAVGIYSPTEQIEVVRELVPEAVSLSVRELAAAGDNVIAEFDRWMRDTAVLPQWILYSVEELALLDDWIRKDVLSGSAYPVLFVLGTYHPRQDASPEMLVPFLDRVGSHDWMACAFGPAEGSIMQTVADRGGHARIGFENNLVDSKGELAPDNASLVRPLVAYLGKTGKRSAATAAQAREILTPHW
;
A
#
# COMPACT_ATOMS: atom_id res chain seq x y z
N ASP A 1 20.43 11.64 1.81
CA ASP A 1 19.33 10.69 1.93
C ASP A 1 18.15 11.24 1.14
N ARG A 2 17.70 10.52 0.12
CA ARG A 2 16.56 10.92 -0.70
C ARG A 2 15.34 10.12 -0.27
N LEU A 3 14.16 10.78 -0.22
CA LEU A 3 12.88 10.09 -0.08
C LEU A 3 12.67 9.17 -1.30
N LEU A 4 11.97 8.05 -1.08
CA LEU A 4 11.43 7.26 -2.17
C LEU A 4 10.14 7.94 -2.65
N LEU A 5 10.01 8.14 -3.96
CA LEU A 5 8.81 8.72 -4.57
C LEU A 5 7.99 7.60 -5.22
N GLN A 6 6.75 7.48 -4.79
CA GLN A 6 5.80 6.53 -5.35
C GLN A 6 4.65 7.28 -6.02
N VAL A 7 4.39 6.95 -7.29
CA VAL A 7 3.18 7.40 -8.00
C VAL A 7 2.05 6.41 -7.78
N THR A 8 0.81 6.86 -7.97
CA THR A 8 -0.37 5.98 -7.98
C THR A 8 -1.02 5.98 -9.34
N THR A 9 -1.54 4.83 -9.75
CA THR A 9 -2.38 4.70 -10.94
C THR A 9 -3.85 4.62 -10.59
N GLU A 10 -4.20 4.58 -9.30
CA GLU A 10 -5.58 4.40 -8.86
C GLU A 10 -6.48 5.47 -9.45
N ALA A 11 -7.44 5.05 -10.26
CA ALA A 11 -8.19 5.90 -11.16
C ALA A 11 -9.68 6.00 -10.81
N VAL A 12 -10.13 5.31 -9.75
CA VAL A 12 -11.54 5.24 -9.31
C VAL A 12 -12.51 5.00 -10.48
N GLY A 13 -12.11 4.16 -11.43
CA GLY A 13 -12.91 3.81 -12.61
C GLY A 13 -12.93 4.85 -13.75
N ILE A 14 -12.11 5.91 -13.69
CA ILE A 14 -12.05 6.94 -14.73
C ILE A 14 -11.16 6.49 -15.90
N TYR A 15 -10.01 5.87 -15.61
CA TYR A 15 -9.05 5.41 -16.62
C TYR A 15 -9.06 3.89 -16.71
N SER A 16 -8.93 3.38 -17.94
CA SER A 16 -8.82 1.95 -18.20
C SER A 16 -7.50 1.38 -17.67
N PRO A 17 -7.43 0.05 -17.42
CA PRO A 17 -6.17 -0.59 -17.04
C PRO A 17 -5.02 -0.32 -18.03
N THR A 18 -5.31 -0.25 -19.32
CA THR A 18 -4.32 0.05 -20.37
C THR A 18 -3.74 1.45 -20.18
N GLU A 19 -4.58 2.48 -19.98
CA GLU A 19 -4.12 3.85 -19.74
C GLU A 19 -3.29 3.94 -18.44
N GLN A 20 -3.68 3.23 -17.40
CA GLN A 20 -2.91 3.16 -16.14
C GLN A 20 -1.51 2.57 -16.37
N ILE A 21 -1.41 1.48 -17.14
CA ILE A 21 -0.14 0.83 -17.49
C ILE A 21 0.73 1.73 -18.36
N GLU A 22 0.13 2.40 -19.36
CA GLU A 22 0.82 3.31 -20.28
C GLU A 22 1.46 4.48 -19.54
N VAL A 23 0.74 5.10 -18.60
CA VAL A 23 1.29 6.18 -17.75
C VAL A 23 2.52 5.72 -16.96
N VAL A 24 2.49 4.51 -16.38
CA VAL A 24 3.66 3.98 -15.66
C VAL A 24 4.83 3.73 -16.60
N ARG A 25 4.58 3.19 -17.79
CA ARG A 25 5.61 2.95 -18.80
C ARG A 25 6.23 4.24 -19.32
N GLU A 26 5.45 5.30 -19.48
CA GLU A 26 5.93 6.61 -19.91
C GLU A 26 6.77 7.31 -18.84
N LEU A 27 6.31 7.27 -17.58
CA LEU A 27 6.98 7.93 -16.46
C LEU A 27 8.21 7.20 -15.95
N VAL A 28 8.24 5.86 -16.04
CA VAL A 28 9.26 5.00 -15.43
C VAL A 28 9.59 5.46 -14.00
N PRO A 29 8.60 5.48 -13.10
CA PRO A 29 8.80 5.99 -11.74
C PRO A 29 9.69 5.07 -10.91
N GLU A 30 10.24 5.56 -9.80
CA GLU A 30 10.98 4.72 -8.85
C GLU A 30 10.09 3.65 -8.22
N ALA A 31 8.85 4.02 -7.86
CA ALA A 31 7.86 3.10 -7.33
C ALA A 31 6.44 3.49 -7.79
N VAL A 32 5.53 2.51 -7.80
CA VAL A 32 4.14 2.70 -8.19
C VAL A 32 3.20 1.89 -7.31
N SER A 33 2.07 2.48 -6.90
CA SER A 33 0.97 1.72 -6.29
C SER A 33 -0.09 1.38 -7.33
N LEU A 34 -0.54 0.11 -7.31
CA LEU A 34 -1.35 -0.54 -8.33
C LEU A 34 -2.56 -1.20 -7.69
N SER A 35 -3.77 -0.81 -8.07
CA SER A 35 -5.00 -1.43 -7.55
C SER A 35 -5.28 -2.76 -8.24
N VAL A 36 -5.32 -3.86 -7.46
CA VAL A 36 -5.61 -5.20 -7.98
C VAL A 36 -6.96 -5.22 -8.70
N ARG A 37 -8.02 -4.68 -8.06
CA ARG A 37 -9.38 -4.65 -8.65
C ARG A 37 -9.46 -3.90 -9.97
N GLU A 38 -8.69 -2.82 -10.12
CA GLU A 38 -8.72 -2.02 -11.34
C GLU A 38 -7.94 -2.70 -12.47
N LEU A 39 -6.75 -3.23 -12.17
CA LEU A 39 -5.90 -3.83 -13.18
C LEU A 39 -6.34 -5.24 -13.60
N ALA A 40 -7.09 -5.95 -12.77
CA ALA A 40 -7.58 -7.30 -13.10
C ALA A 40 -8.36 -7.37 -14.43
N ALA A 41 -9.03 -6.29 -14.81
CA ALA A 41 -9.77 -6.22 -16.08
C ALA A 41 -8.85 -6.20 -17.33
N ALA A 42 -7.54 -5.99 -17.19
CA ALA A 42 -6.58 -6.07 -18.30
C ALA A 42 -6.35 -7.52 -18.76
N GLY A 43 -6.59 -8.50 -17.88
CA GLY A 43 -6.35 -9.92 -18.11
C GLY A 43 -4.91 -10.35 -17.83
N ASP A 44 -4.76 -11.64 -17.51
CA ASP A 44 -3.52 -12.24 -16.99
C ASP A 44 -2.29 -12.01 -17.89
N ASN A 45 -2.44 -12.08 -19.20
CA ASN A 45 -1.32 -11.88 -20.15
C ASN A 45 -0.75 -10.46 -20.07
N VAL A 46 -1.62 -9.44 -19.97
CA VAL A 46 -1.22 -8.04 -19.88
C VAL A 46 -0.54 -7.77 -18.53
N ILE A 47 -1.09 -8.32 -17.44
CA ILE A 47 -0.50 -8.23 -16.10
C ILE A 47 0.90 -8.88 -16.09
N ALA A 48 1.05 -10.07 -16.66
CA ALA A 48 2.34 -10.78 -16.73
C ALA A 48 3.40 -10.01 -17.53
N GLU A 49 2.99 -9.39 -18.64
CA GLU A 49 3.89 -8.55 -19.44
C GLU A 49 4.28 -7.28 -18.70
N PHE A 50 3.35 -6.67 -17.97
CA PHE A 50 3.60 -5.48 -17.17
C PHE A 50 4.50 -5.76 -15.97
N ASP A 51 4.27 -6.86 -15.24
CA ASP A 51 5.14 -7.29 -14.13
C ASP A 51 6.58 -7.50 -14.60
N ARG A 52 6.77 -8.21 -15.71
CA ARG A 52 8.10 -8.41 -16.31
C ARG A 52 8.76 -7.10 -16.67
N TRP A 53 8.00 -6.17 -17.27
CA TRP A 53 8.51 -4.85 -17.63
C TRP A 53 8.94 -4.06 -16.37
N MET A 54 8.14 -4.07 -15.29
CA MET A 54 8.50 -3.38 -14.04
C MET A 54 9.80 -3.96 -13.46
N ARG A 55 9.95 -5.28 -13.45
CA ARG A 55 11.19 -5.93 -13.01
C ARG A 55 12.39 -5.52 -13.86
N ASP A 56 12.25 -5.55 -15.18
CA ASP A 56 13.35 -5.24 -16.11
C ASP A 56 13.75 -3.76 -16.06
N THR A 57 12.87 -2.87 -15.69
CA THR A 57 13.11 -1.42 -15.51
C THR A 57 13.35 -1.00 -14.07
N ALA A 58 13.33 -1.96 -13.12
CA ALA A 58 13.48 -1.71 -11.68
C ALA A 58 12.43 -0.75 -11.09
N VAL A 59 11.22 -0.72 -11.64
CA VAL A 59 10.07 -0.03 -11.06
C VAL A 59 9.50 -0.88 -9.95
N LEU A 60 9.42 -0.35 -8.72
CA LEU A 60 8.96 -1.07 -7.53
C LEU A 60 7.43 -1.03 -7.42
N PRO A 61 6.71 -2.16 -7.60
CA PRO A 61 5.26 -2.20 -7.44
C PRO A 61 4.85 -2.36 -5.98
N GLN A 62 3.75 -1.69 -5.58
CA GLN A 62 3.02 -1.98 -4.36
C GLN A 62 1.55 -2.23 -4.72
N TRP A 63 1.04 -3.43 -4.41
CA TRP A 63 -0.34 -3.79 -4.74
C TRP A 63 -1.33 -3.31 -3.68
N ILE A 64 -2.30 -2.49 -4.10
CA ILE A 64 -3.38 -1.96 -3.25
C ILE A 64 -4.50 -3.00 -3.19
N LEU A 65 -4.91 -3.34 -1.97
CA LEU A 65 -5.89 -4.36 -1.67
C LEU A 65 -6.96 -3.80 -0.73
N TYR A 66 -8.20 -3.87 -1.15
CA TYR A 66 -9.37 -3.41 -0.38
C TYR A 66 -10.13 -4.56 0.27
N SER A 67 -9.82 -5.80 -0.11
CA SER A 67 -10.44 -6.98 0.46
C SER A 67 -9.52 -8.19 0.43
N VAL A 68 -9.87 -9.21 1.21
CA VAL A 68 -9.13 -10.48 1.23
C VAL A 68 -9.31 -11.28 -0.06
N GLU A 69 -10.38 -11.04 -0.81
CA GLU A 69 -10.58 -11.63 -2.13
C GLU A 69 -9.57 -11.07 -3.14
N GLU A 70 -9.21 -9.80 -3.03
CA GLU A 70 -8.17 -9.19 -3.85
C GLU A 70 -6.77 -9.73 -3.48
N LEU A 71 -6.50 -9.98 -2.19
CA LEU A 71 -5.28 -10.68 -1.77
C LEU A 71 -5.24 -12.10 -2.33
N ALA A 72 -6.37 -12.82 -2.29
CA ALA A 72 -6.46 -14.16 -2.88
C ALA A 72 -6.25 -14.15 -4.41
N LEU A 73 -6.69 -13.09 -5.10
CA LEU A 73 -6.43 -12.92 -6.53
C LEU A 73 -4.94 -12.66 -6.81
N LEU A 74 -4.29 -11.82 -6.00
CA LEU A 74 -2.84 -11.58 -6.10
C LEU A 74 -2.05 -12.89 -5.90
N ASP A 75 -2.41 -13.69 -4.90
CA ASP A 75 -1.83 -15.01 -4.66
C ASP A 75 -2.08 -15.98 -5.82
N ASP A 76 -3.27 -15.90 -6.45
CA ASP A 76 -3.59 -16.70 -7.63
C ASP A 76 -2.71 -16.30 -8.83
N TRP A 77 -2.45 -15.03 -9.05
CA TRP A 77 -1.52 -14.56 -10.08
C TRP A 77 -0.09 -15.07 -9.85
N ILE A 78 0.39 -15.07 -8.61
CA ILE A 78 1.69 -15.64 -8.25
C ILE A 78 1.71 -17.16 -8.55
N ARG A 79 0.70 -17.88 -8.10
CA ARG A 79 0.61 -19.35 -8.29
C ARG A 79 0.52 -19.76 -9.76
N LYS A 80 -0.04 -18.90 -10.61
CA LYS A 80 -0.17 -19.11 -12.08
C LYS A 80 1.00 -18.57 -12.88
N ASP A 81 2.05 -18.07 -12.24
CA ASP A 81 3.18 -17.41 -12.90
C ASP A 81 2.77 -16.17 -13.74
N VAL A 82 1.63 -15.54 -13.42
CA VAL A 82 1.24 -14.24 -13.97
C VAL A 82 2.13 -13.16 -13.37
N LEU A 83 2.37 -13.22 -12.07
CA LEU A 83 3.40 -12.44 -11.39
C LEU A 83 4.62 -13.32 -11.14
N SER A 84 5.80 -12.81 -11.50
CA SER A 84 7.04 -13.60 -11.53
C SER A 84 7.73 -13.75 -10.18
N GLY A 85 7.34 -12.96 -9.18
CA GLY A 85 7.86 -13.02 -7.82
C GLY A 85 7.11 -14.01 -6.93
N SER A 86 7.74 -14.40 -5.82
CA SER A 86 7.13 -15.26 -4.80
C SER A 86 6.37 -14.50 -3.72
N ALA A 87 6.63 -13.19 -3.57
CA ALA A 87 5.92 -12.27 -2.68
C ALA A 87 6.07 -10.83 -3.20
N TYR A 88 5.08 -10.00 -2.89
CA TYR A 88 5.04 -8.60 -3.32
C TYR A 88 4.69 -7.69 -2.15
N PRO A 89 5.16 -6.42 -2.15
CA PRO A 89 4.68 -5.42 -1.23
C PRO A 89 3.19 -5.14 -1.46
N VAL A 90 2.40 -5.16 -0.38
CA VAL A 90 0.96 -4.93 -0.43
C VAL A 90 0.55 -3.78 0.48
N LEU A 91 -0.51 -3.05 0.09
CA LEU A 91 -1.14 -2.00 0.89
C LEU A 91 -2.59 -2.40 1.17
N PHE A 92 -2.92 -2.64 2.42
CA PHE A 92 -4.29 -2.86 2.89
C PHE A 92 -4.98 -1.53 3.11
N VAL A 93 -6.12 -1.32 2.47
CA VAL A 93 -6.95 -0.12 2.62
C VAL A 93 -8.09 -0.43 3.58
N LEU A 94 -8.11 0.24 4.72
CA LEU A 94 -9.11 0.06 5.76
C LEU A 94 -10.10 1.24 5.73
N GLY A 95 -11.37 0.93 5.50
CA GLY A 95 -12.39 1.95 5.32
C GLY A 95 -12.46 2.52 3.89
N THR A 96 -13.32 3.51 3.68
CA THR A 96 -13.55 4.12 2.36
C THR A 96 -14.22 5.49 2.46
N TYR A 97 -14.05 6.34 1.45
CA TYR A 97 -14.78 7.60 1.34
C TYR A 97 -16.21 7.44 0.79
N HIS A 98 -16.41 6.52 -0.17
CA HIS A 98 -17.69 6.38 -0.86
C HIS A 98 -18.07 4.90 -1.06
N PRO A 99 -19.14 4.41 -0.39
CA PRO A 99 -19.83 5.07 0.72
C PRO A 99 -18.88 5.25 1.91
N ARG A 100 -19.04 6.34 2.68
CA ARG A 100 -18.14 6.60 3.81
C ARG A 100 -18.22 5.47 4.82
N GLN A 101 -17.06 4.88 5.10
CA GLN A 101 -16.87 3.89 6.15
C GLN A 101 -15.56 4.21 6.87
N ASP A 102 -15.67 4.65 8.12
CA ASP A 102 -14.50 4.87 8.96
C ASP A 102 -13.85 3.52 9.29
N ALA A 103 -12.53 3.50 9.29
CA ALA A 103 -11.76 2.29 9.57
C ALA A 103 -11.85 1.90 11.04
N SER A 104 -11.75 0.58 11.29
CA SER A 104 -11.55 0.02 12.62
C SER A 104 -10.40 -0.99 12.64
N PRO A 105 -9.75 -1.25 13.80
CA PRO A 105 -8.66 -2.22 13.90
C PRO A 105 -9.05 -3.64 13.48
N GLU A 106 -10.32 -4.00 13.65
CA GLU A 106 -10.85 -5.33 13.31
C GLU A 106 -10.79 -5.60 11.81
N MET A 107 -10.86 -4.55 10.97
CA MET A 107 -10.74 -4.68 9.52
C MET A 107 -9.38 -5.23 9.07
N LEU A 108 -8.35 -5.10 9.90
CA LEU A 108 -7.01 -5.61 9.60
C LEU A 108 -6.92 -7.14 9.77
N VAL A 109 -7.72 -7.72 10.68
CA VAL A 109 -7.61 -9.14 11.06
C VAL A 109 -7.72 -10.09 9.88
N PRO A 110 -8.71 -10.00 8.98
CA PRO A 110 -8.83 -10.91 7.85
C PRO A 110 -7.63 -10.90 6.91
N PHE A 111 -6.97 -9.75 6.76
CA PHE A 111 -5.75 -9.64 5.96
C PHE A 111 -4.57 -10.33 6.65
N LEU A 112 -4.38 -10.10 7.96
CA LEU A 112 -3.28 -10.70 8.72
C LEU A 112 -3.34 -12.23 8.74
N ASP A 113 -4.54 -12.80 8.73
CA ASP A 113 -4.74 -14.25 8.68
C ASP A 113 -4.27 -14.88 7.36
N ARG A 114 -4.06 -14.06 6.31
CA ARG A 114 -3.77 -14.53 4.94
C ARG A 114 -2.56 -13.88 4.29
N VAL A 115 -1.94 -12.86 4.91
CA VAL A 115 -0.87 -12.08 4.27
C VAL A 115 0.38 -12.90 3.88
N GLY A 116 0.60 -14.05 4.51
CA GLY A 116 1.70 -14.94 4.17
C GLY A 116 3.07 -14.27 4.29
N SER A 117 3.85 -14.35 3.21
CA SER A 117 5.21 -13.77 3.12
C SER A 117 5.26 -12.37 2.50
N HIS A 118 4.12 -11.76 2.21
CA HIS A 118 4.08 -10.40 1.67
C HIS A 118 4.57 -9.37 2.68
N ASP A 119 5.41 -8.44 2.24
CA ASP A 119 5.67 -7.21 2.99
C ASP A 119 4.42 -6.33 2.93
N TRP A 120 3.86 -5.98 4.07
CA TRP A 120 2.57 -5.34 4.11
C TRP A 120 2.57 -3.99 4.80
N MET A 121 1.77 -3.10 4.26
CA MET A 121 1.48 -1.78 4.75
C MET A 121 -0.03 -1.64 4.91
N ALA A 122 -0.50 -0.71 5.74
CA ALA A 122 -1.90 -0.33 5.78
C ALA A 122 -2.08 1.18 5.79
N CYS A 123 -3.21 1.63 5.25
CA CYS A 123 -3.77 2.96 5.47
C CYS A 123 -5.20 2.83 6.03
N ALA A 124 -5.69 3.87 6.70
CA ALA A 124 -6.98 3.80 7.39
C ALA A 124 -7.76 5.11 7.22
N PHE A 125 -8.99 5.01 6.71
CA PHE A 125 -9.86 6.15 6.54
C PHE A 125 -10.52 6.56 7.86
N GLY A 126 -10.50 7.86 8.12
CA GLY A 126 -11.21 8.46 9.24
C GLY A 126 -10.35 8.73 10.48
N PRO A 127 -10.95 9.28 11.55
CA PRO A 127 -10.23 9.84 12.69
C PRO A 127 -9.47 8.81 13.54
N ALA A 128 -9.74 7.51 13.36
CA ALA A 128 -9.03 6.43 14.03
C ALA A 128 -7.67 6.08 13.38
N GLU A 129 -7.29 6.72 12.25
CA GLU A 129 -6.05 6.44 11.51
C GLU A 129 -4.84 6.30 12.44
N GLY A 130 -4.58 7.28 13.31
CA GLY A 130 -3.39 7.27 14.17
C GLY A 130 -3.32 6.08 15.12
N SER A 131 -4.43 5.66 15.72
CA SER A 131 -4.50 4.52 16.63
C SER A 131 -4.40 3.18 15.89
N ILE A 132 -5.00 3.10 14.69
CA ILE A 132 -4.89 1.92 13.83
C ILE A 132 -3.44 1.74 13.37
N MET A 133 -2.74 2.81 12.99
CA MET A 133 -1.34 2.73 12.57
C MET A 133 -0.39 2.32 13.69
N GLN A 134 -0.70 2.62 14.96
CA GLN A 134 0.02 2.03 16.10
C GLN A 134 -0.18 0.50 16.15
N THR A 135 -1.41 0.03 15.97
CA THR A 135 -1.72 -1.40 15.89
C THR A 135 -0.99 -2.07 14.70
N VAL A 136 -0.98 -1.43 13.53
CA VAL A 136 -0.23 -1.89 12.34
C VAL A 136 1.24 -2.06 12.68
N ALA A 137 1.86 -1.06 13.32
CA ALA A 137 3.27 -1.09 13.71
C ALA A 137 3.56 -2.20 14.74
N ASP A 138 2.68 -2.41 15.72
CA ASP A 138 2.81 -3.48 16.73
C ASP A 138 2.68 -4.88 16.13
N ARG A 139 1.93 -5.02 15.03
CA ARG A 139 1.75 -6.27 14.29
C ARG A 139 2.82 -6.52 13.21
N GLY A 140 3.83 -5.65 13.11
CA GLY A 140 4.95 -5.81 12.18
C GLY A 140 4.75 -5.16 10.80
N GLY A 141 3.58 -4.56 10.54
CA GLY A 141 3.30 -3.88 9.28
C GLY A 141 3.91 -2.49 9.17
N HIS A 142 3.80 -1.90 7.99
CA HIS A 142 4.20 -0.54 7.69
C HIS A 142 2.97 0.37 7.61
N ALA A 143 3.12 1.65 7.94
CA ALA A 143 2.01 2.60 8.03
C ALA A 143 2.08 3.64 6.91
N ARG A 144 0.96 3.86 6.23
CA ARG A 144 0.73 5.00 5.34
C ARG A 144 -0.25 5.96 6.03
N ILE A 145 0.19 7.19 6.31
CA ILE A 145 -0.57 8.22 7.05
C ILE A 145 -0.61 9.48 6.21
N GLY A 146 -1.77 10.14 6.15
CA GLY A 146 -1.85 11.44 5.50
C GLY A 146 -3.24 11.89 5.10
N PHE A 147 -3.29 13.08 4.55
CA PHE A 147 -4.52 13.80 4.18
C PHE A 147 -5.40 13.07 3.16
N GLU A 148 -4.88 12.10 2.46
CA GLU A 148 -5.68 11.24 1.59
C GLU A 148 -6.69 10.43 2.39
N ASN A 149 -6.35 10.02 3.61
CA ASN A 149 -7.15 9.10 4.39
C ASN A 149 -7.83 9.78 5.60
N ASN A 150 -7.19 10.81 6.17
CA ASN A 150 -7.65 11.49 7.38
C ASN A 150 -7.18 12.94 7.43
N LEU A 151 -8.08 13.86 7.83
CA LEU A 151 -7.80 15.29 7.94
C LEU A 151 -7.67 15.78 9.38
N VAL A 152 -7.94 14.93 10.38
CA VAL A 152 -8.01 15.36 11.78
C VAL A 152 -6.95 14.68 12.64
N ASP A 153 -6.50 15.40 13.65
CA ASP A 153 -5.60 14.87 14.67
C ASP A 153 -6.33 13.99 15.71
N SER A 154 -5.61 13.50 16.71
CA SER A 154 -6.16 12.67 17.80
C SER A 154 -7.18 13.37 18.70
N LYS A 155 -7.35 14.69 18.56
CA LYS A 155 -8.37 15.49 19.29
C LYS A 155 -9.60 15.76 18.43
N GLY A 156 -9.58 15.36 17.15
CA GLY A 156 -10.63 15.66 16.18
C GLY A 156 -10.52 17.07 15.57
N GLU A 157 -9.39 17.79 15.77
CA GLU A 157 -9.12 19.08 15.18
C GLU A 157 -8.42 18.92 13.82
N LEU A 158 -8.66 19.84 12.87
CA LEU A 158 -7.97 19.81 11.57
C LEU A 158 -6.46 19.84 11.76
N ALA A 159 -5.80 18.84 11.21
CA ALA A 159 -4.35 18.79 11.23
C ALA A 159 -3.75 19.88 10.34
N PRO A 160 -2.75 20.63 10.82
CA PRO A 160 -2.16 21.73 10.06
C PRO A 160 -1.33 21.26 8.87
N ASP A 161 -0.78 20.05 8.93
CA ASP A 161 0.05 19.43 7.89
C ASP A 161 0.12 17.90 8.05
N ASN A 162 0.58 17.20 7.02
CA ASN A 162 0.80 15.74 7.08
C ASN A 162 1.80 15.34 8.16
N ALA A 163 2.81 16.16 8.45
CA ALA A 163 3.81 15.85 9.45
C ALA A 163 3.22 15.77 10.86
N SER A 164 2.16 16.54 11.14
CA SER A 164 1.45 16.48 12.43
C SER A 164 0.69 15.18 12.64
N LEU A 165 0.25 14.52 11.56
CA LEU A 165 -0.37 13.19 11.60
C LEU A 165 0.69 12.07 11.77
N VAL A 166 1.87 12.24 11.18
CA VAL A 166 2.95 11.24 11.23
C VAL A 166 3.72 11.26 12.56
N ARG A 167 3.98 12.46 13.13
CA ARG A 167 4.77 12.62 14.37
C ARG A 167 4.29 11.75 15.55
N PRO A 168 2.97 11.60 15.82
CA PRO A 168 2.50 10.76 16.92
C PRO A 168 2.93 9.29 16.77
N LEU A 169 2.91 8.73 15.56
CA LEU A 169 3.38 7.37 15.33
C LEU A 169 4.89 7.25 15.53
N VAL A 170 5.67 8.19 15.02
CA VAL A 170 7.14 8.21 15.23
C VAL A 170 7.46 8.31 16.73
N ALA A 171 6.76 9.15 17.48
CA ALA A 171 6.91 9.25 18.93
C ALA A 171 6.52 7.95 19.66
N TYR A 172 5.46 7.28 19.22
CA TYR A 172 5.04 5.98 19.73
C TYR A 172 6.13 4.91 19.52
N LEU A 173 6.68 4.80 18.32
CA LEU A 173 7.77 3.88 17.99
C LEU A 173 9.00 4.13 18.88
N GLY A 174 9.39 5.41 19.05
CA GLY A 174 10.50 5.79 19.92
C GLY A 174 10.29 5.41 21.39
N LYS A 175 9.04 5.51 21.89
CA LYS A 175 8.71 5.11 23.28
C LYS A 175 8.73 3.60 23.48
N THR A 176 8.22 2.85 22.50
CA THR A 176 8.16 1.38 22.60
C THR A 176 9.53 0.73 22.37
N GLY A 177 10.43 1.38 21.63
CA GLY A 177 11.76 0.88 21.29
C GLY A 177 11.78 -0.39 20.45
N LYS A 178 10.61 -0.87 20.01
CA LYS A 178 10.48 -2.12 19.23
C LYS A 178 10.88 -1.94 17.76
N ARG A 179 10.62 -0.77 17.20
CA ARG A 179 10.87 -0.43 15.79
C ARG A 179 11.25 1.04 15.67
N SER A 180 11.90 1.39 14.58
CA SER A 180 12.19 2.78 14.19
C SER A 180 11.62 3.08 12.81
N ALA A 181 11.53 4.36 12.46
CA ALA A 181 11.23 4.74 11.09
C ALA A 181 12.31 4.21 10.15
N ALA A 182 11.90 3.66 9.02
CA ALA A 182 12.82 3.17 8.00
C ALA A 182 13.59 4.32 7.34
N THR A 183 14.83 4.08 6.99
CA THR A 183 15.58 4.94 6.07
C THR A 183 15.06 4.75 4.64
N ALA A 184 15.38 5.67 3.72
CA ALA A 184 15.01 5.53 2.31
C ALA A 184 15.59 4.25 1.67
N ALA A 185 16.78 3.81 2.08
CA ALA A 185 17.36 2.55 1.62
C ALA A 185 16.55 1.34 2.09
N GLN A 186 16.19 1.29 3.37
CA GLN A 186 15.33 0.24 3.92
C GLN A 186 13.93 0.25 3.30
N ALA A 187 13.37 1.45 3.01
CA ALA A 187 12.08 1.54 2.33
C ALA A 187 12.13 0.93 0.92
N ARG A 188 13.24 1.08 0.20
CA ARG A 188 13.45 0.42 -1.10
C ARG A 188 13.52 -1.09 -0.97
N GLU A 189 14.22 -1.60 0.03
CA GLU A 189 14.28 -3.05 0.31
C GLU A 189 12.88 -3.61 0.61
N ILE A 190 12.09 -2.93 1.46
CA ILE A 190 10.71 -3.32 1.81
C ILE A 190 9.79 -3.31 0.57
N LEU A 191 9.98 -2.37 -0.36
CA LEU A 191 9.18 -2.27 -1.58
C LEU A 191 9.71 -3.10 -2.74
N THR A 192 10.82 -3.80 -2.57
CA THR A 192 11.34 -4.70 -3.61
C THR A 192 10.62 -6.05 -3.52
N PRO A 193 9.91 -6.49 -4.58
CA PRO A 193 9.31 -7.82 -4.61
C PRO A 193 10.36 -8.92 -4.48
N HIS A 194 9.94 -10.08 -4.00
CA HIS A 194 10.78 -11.28 -3.96
C HIS A 194 10.76 -11.97 -5.34
N TRP A 195 11.37 -11.31 -6.32
CA TRP A 195 11.50 -11.84 -7.68
C TRP A 195 12.41 -13.06 -7.76
#